data_29676c8f10dd5a599dfa6ab399b007d4
#
_entry.id   29676c8f10dd5a599dfa6ab399b007d4
#
_cell.length_a   1.000
_cell.length_b   1.000
_cell.length_c   1.000
_cell.angle_alpha   90.00
_cell.angle_beta   90.00
_cell.angle_gamma   90.00
#
_symmetry.space_group_name_H-M   'P 1'
#
loop_
_entity.id
_entity.type
_entity.pdbx_description
1 polymer ?
#
loop_
_entity_poly.entity_id
_entity_poly.type
_entity_poly.pdbx_seq_one_letter_code
_entity_poly.pdbx_strand_id
1 'polypeptide(L)'
;TDGIPCGFHGDLQFDNVLFQGNGEFKILDWRQDFAGLIEYGDVYYDLSKLYGGMNLSYQSIKNNKFSFEMTNNEVFYGYDINSNLMEAKDVFEKFILDNGFDLKKIKVLTGIIYLNMSPLHHDPFDHFLFFLGKTMIHKSLK
;
A
#
# COMPACT_ATOMS: atom_id res chain seq x y z
N THR A 1 -18.12 2.55 -10.56
CA THR A 1 -16.95 2.15 -9.75
C THR A 1 -17.18 2.47 -8.31
N ASP A 2 -18.03 1.68 -7.71
CA ASP A 2 -18.56 2.06 -6.41
C ASP A 2 -17.68 1.47 -5.33
N GLY A 3 -17.47 2.21 -4.25
CA GLY A 3 -16.86 1.72 -3.03
C GLY A 3 -17.73 0.64 -2.41
N ILE A 4 -17.17 -0.19 -1.56
CA ILE A 4 -17.92 -1.14 -0.75
C ILE A 4 -17.86 -0.64 0.69
N PRO A 5 -19.01 -0.15 1.22
CA PRO A 5 -19.05 0.36 2.58
C PRO A 5 -18.83 -0.78 3.58
N CYS A 6 -17.93 -0.54 4.54
CA CYS A 6 -17.62 -1.50 5.60
C CYS A 6 -17.17 -0.77 6.86
N GLY A 7 -17.09 -1.48 8.00
CA GLY A 7 -16.25 -1.03 9.10
C GLY A 7 -14.83 -0.88 8.57
N PHE A 8 -14.18 0.22 8.90
CA PHE A 8 -12.88 0.57 8.33
C PHE A 8 -11.82 0.73 9.42
N HIS A 9 -10.59 0.48 9.05
CA HIS A 9 -9.43 0.84 9.86
C HIS A 9 -8.88 2.22 9.47
N GLY A 10 -8.87 2.53 8.18
CA GLY A 10 -8.41 3.80 7.61
C GLY A 10 -6.90 3.94 7.48
N ASP A 11 -6.13 3.02 8.06
CA ASP A 11 -4.67 2.97 7.96
C ASP A 11 -4.13 1.55 8.17
N LEU A 12 -4.75 0.57 7.50
CA LEU A 12 -4.42 -0.84 7.64
C LEU A 12 -3.07 -1.14 6.97
N GLN A 13 -2.01 -1.03 7.74
CA GLN A 13 -0.64 -1.35 7.36
C GLN A 13 0.02 -2.26 8.39
N PHE A 14 1.10 -2.94 8.03
CA PHE A 14 1.72 -3.95 8.90
C PHE A 14 2.18 -3.41 10.26
N ASP A 15 2.62 -2.15 10.32
CA ASP A 15 3.06 -1.53 11.58
C ASP A 15 1.89 -1.34 12.58
N ASN A 16 0.65 -1.37 12.09
CA ASN A 16 -0.57 -1.27 12.89
C ASN A 16 -1.18 -2.65 13.22
N VAL A 17 -0.48 -3.75 12.90
CA VAL A 17 -0.96 -5.11 13.14
C VAL A 17 0.01 -5.86 14.05
N LEU A 18 -0.45 -6.21 15.26
CA LEU A 18 0.33 -6.99 16.23
C LEU A 18 -0.11 -8.44 16.24
N PHE A 19 0.85 -9.35 16.07
CA PHE A 19 0.63 -10.78 16.25
C PHE A 19 0.91 -11.17 17.71
N GLN A 20 -0.06 -11.82 18.37
CA GLN A 20 0.05 -12.17 19.81
C GLN A 20 0.70 -13.53 20.08
N GLY A 21 1.14 -14.25 19.03
CA GLY A 21 1.80 -15.56 19.17
C GLY A 21 0.85 -16.77 19.34
N ASN A 22 -0.43 -16.55 19.58
CA ASN A 22 -1.46 -17.60 19.74
C ASN A 22 -2.39 -17.73 18.52
N GLY A 23 -2.04 -17.12 17.40
CA GLY A 23 -2.87 -17.03 16.20
C GLY A 23 -3.79 -15.80 16.16
N GLU A 24 -3.78 -14.97 17.21
CA GLU A 24 -4.59 -13.77 17.28
C GLU A 24 -3.81 -12.54 16.82
N PHE A 25 -4.54 -11.60 16.20
CA PHE A 25 -4.02 -10.30 15.79
C PHE A 25 -4.73 -9.19 16.56
N LYS A 26 -3.98 -8.16 16.93
CA LYS A 26 -4.52 -6.89 17.40
C LYS A 26 -4.21 -5.81 16.37
N ILE A 27 -5.23 -5.02 16.05
CA ILE A 27 -5.12 -3.92 15.11
C ILE A 27 -5.13 -2.62 15.92
N LEU A 28 -4.15 -1.77 15.65
CA LEU A 28 -3.87 -0.52 16.37
C LEU A 28 -4.11 0.69 15.48
N ASP A 29 -4.23 1.86 16.09
CA ASP A 29 -4.26 3.17 15.42
C ASP A 29 -5.37 3.32 14.38
N TRP A 30 -6.60 2.94 14.79
CA TRP A 30 -7.80 3.12 14.00
C TRP A 30 -8.06 4.60 13.72
N ARG A 31 -8.35 4.95 12.48
CA ARG A 31 -8.76 6.31 12.14
C ARG A 31 -10.15 6.60 12.67
N GLN A 32 -10.35 7.85 13.11
CA GLN A 32 -11.61 8.28 13.73
C GLN A 32 -12.71 8.50 12.71
N ASP A 33 -12.35 8.84 11.49
CA ASP A 33 -13.29 9.06 10.39
C ASP A 33 -12.67 8.69 9.03
N PHE A 34 -13.53 8.45 8.05
CA PHE A 34 -13.19 8.24 6.64
C PHE A 34 -13.79 9.39 5.82
N ALA A 35 -12.99 10.44 5.58
CA ALA A 35 -13.43 11.65 4.88
C ALA A 35 -14.71 12.27 5.49
N GLY A 36 -14.76 12.33 6.82
CA GLY A 36 -15.90 12.84 7.59
C GLY A 36 -17.01 11.82 7.89
N LEU A 37 -16.90 10.59 7.38
CA LEU A 37 -17.81 9.49 7.74
C LEU A 37 -17.24 8.75 8.95
N ILE A 38 -18.04 8.56 9.99
CA ILE A 38 -17.61 7.93 11.25
C ILE A 38 -18.06 6.47 11.39
N GLU A 39 -19.10 6.05 10.64
CA GLU A 39 -19.68 4.73 10.78
C GLU A 39 -19.09 3.71 9.79
N TYR A 40 -18.69 4.15 8.62
CA TYR A 40 -18.15 3.27 7.58
C TYR A 40 -17.19 4.01 6.65
N GLY A 41 -16.28 3.25 6.06
CA GLY A 41 -15.38 3.65 4.99
C GLY A 41 -15.50 2.72 3.79
N ASP A 42 -14.46 2.66 2.98
CA ASP A 42 -14.39 1.79 1.79
C ASP A 42 -13.39 0.65 2.03
N VAL A 43 -13.84 -0.60 1.92
CA VAL A 43 -12.97 -1.78 2.05
C VAL A 43 -11.77 -1.73 1.11
N TYR A 44 -11.93 -1.16 -0.08
CA TYR A 44 -10.83 -1.05 -1.04
C TYR A 44 -9.68 -0.16 -0.54
N TYR A 45 -9.99 0.84 0.29
CA TYR A 45 -8.94 1.67 0.87
C TYR A 45 -8.05 0.88 1.83
N ASP A 46 -8.65 0.13 2.75
CA ASP A 46 -7.89 -0.70 3.71
C ASP A 46 -7.12 -1.83 3.01
N LEU A 47 -7.75 -2.51 2.03
CA LEU A 47 -7.07 -3.50 1.22
C LEU A 47 -5.88 -2.91 0.43
N SER A 48 -6.02 -1.68 -0.06
CA SER A 48 -4.94 -1.00 -0.78
C SER A 48 -3.81 -0.56 0.13
N LYS A 49 -4.10 -0.14 1.35
CA LYS A 49 -3.09 0.15 2.37
C LYS A 49 -2.26 -1.10 2.72
N LEU A 50 -2.93 -2.22 2.95
CA LEU A 50 -2.29 -3.50 3.23
C LEU A 50 -1.43 -3.98 2.05
N TYR A 51 -1.99 -3.88 0.83
CA TYR A 51 -1.26 -4.23 -0.40
C TYR A 51 -0.01 -3.37 -0.61
N GLY A 52 -0.08 -2.09 -0.24
CA GLY A 52 1.06 -1.19 -0.28
C GLY A 52 2.23 -1.70 0.57
N GLY A 53 1.96 -2.15 1.79
CA GLY A 53 2.99 -2.73 2.66
C GLY A 53 3.65 -4.00 2.11
N MET A 54 2.94 -4.77 1.27
CA MET A 54 3.49 -5.95 0.58
C MET A 54 4.40 -5.56 -0.61
N ASN A 55 4.16 -4.41 -1.22
CA ASN A 55 4.98 -3.92 -2.33
C ASN A 55 6.20 -3.13 -1.84
N LEU A 56 6.06 -2.40 -0.74
CA LEU A 56 7.12 -1.55 -0.21
C LEU A 56 7.22 -1.72 1.31
N SER A 57 8.22 -2.45 1.75
CA SER A 57 8.49 -2.69 3.17
C SER A 57 9.04 -1.44 3.84
N TYR A 58 8.39 -0.98 4.90
CA TYR A 58 8.90 0.11 5.75
C TYR A 58 10.29 -0.19 6.31
N GLN A 59 10.56 -1.44 6.66
CA GLN A 59 11.89 -1.87 7.13
C GLN A 59 12.97 -1.72 6.05
N SER A 60 12.64 -2.00 4.78
CA SER A 60 13.57 -1.78 3.66
C SER A 60 13.89 -0.30 3.48
N ILE A 61 12.89 0.57 3.64
CA ILE A 61 13.08 2.02 3.57
C ILE A 61 13.94 2.53 4.71
N LYS A 62 13.67 2.13 5.96
CA LYS A 62 14.50 2.48 7.13
C LYS A 62 15.95 2.05 6.98
N ASN A 63 16.20 0.94 6.30
CA ASN A 63 17.54 0.41 6.06
C ASN A 63 18.17 0.96 4.76
N ASN A 64 17.58 1.98 4.14
CA ASN A 64 18.02 2.57 2.87
C ASN A 64 18.21 1.52 1.75
N LYS A 65 17.35 0.49 1.72
CA LYS A 65 17.37 -0.56 0.68
C LYS A 65 16.53 -0.15 -0.53
N PHE A 66 16.69 1.06 -0.95
CA PHE A 66 16.13 1.58 -2.20
C PHE A 66 17.14 2.50 -2.87
N SER A 67 17.00 2.69 -4.17
CA SER A 67 17.78 3.63 -4.97
C SER A 67 16.87 4.51 -5.80
N PHE A 68 17.29 5.73 -6.01
CA PHE A 68 16.61 6.68 -6.88
C PHE A 68 17.62 7.57 -7.57
N GLU A 69 17.56 7.64 -8.89
CA GLU A 69 18.38 8.53 -9.72
C GLU A 69 17.50 9.16 -10.79
N MET A 70 17.63 10.44 -10.98
CA MET A 70 16.92 11.19 -12.01
C MET A 70 17.89 12.01 -12.84
N THR A 71 17.84 11.82 -14.14
CA THR A 71 18.48 12.66 -15.14
C THR A 71 17.44 13.55 -15.83
N ASN A 72 17.86 14.39 -16.77
CA ASN A 72 16.95 15.30 -17.47
C ASN A 72 15.79 14.58 -18.19
N ASN A 73 15.98 13.33 -18.62
CA ASN A 73 15.01 12.60 -19.45
C ASN A 73 14.64 11.21 -18.92
N GLU A 74 15.32 10.70 -17.89
CA GLU A 74 15.17 9.34 -17.42
C GLU A 74 15.15 9.28 -15.91
N VAL A 75 14.37 8.34 -15.39
CA VAL A 75 14.29 8.03 -13.96
C VAL A 75 14.60 6.57 -13.75
N PHE A 76 15.56 6.31 -12.90
CA PHE A 76 15.92 4.97 -12.45
C PHE A 76 15.62 4.83 -10.97
N TYR A 77 14.90 3.81 -10.60
CA TYR A 77 14.67 3.49 -9.20
C TYR A 77 14.59 1.98 -9.00
N GLY A 78 15.00 1.54 -7.83
CA GLY A 78 14.97 0.15 -7.44
C GLY A 78 14.77 0.01 -5.94
N TYR A 79 14.30 -1.16 -5.52
CA TYR A 79 14.15 -1.51 -4.12
C TYR A 79 14.10 -3.02 -3.94
N ASP A 80 14.50 -3.47 -2.75
CA ASP A 80 14.49 -4.87 -2.40
C ASP A 80 13.13 -5.27 -1.82
N ILE A 81 12.54 -6.33 -2.36
CA ILE A 81 11.36 -6.97 -1.80
C ILE A 81 11.81 -8.28 -1.15
N ASN A 82 11.45 -8.47 0.11
CA ASN A 82 11.67 -9.72 0.81
C ASN A 82 10.83 -10.85 0.19
N SER A 83 11.39 -12.05 0.05
CA SER A 83 10.70 -13.22 -0.50
C SER A 83 9.39 -13.54 0.23
N ASN A 84 9.36 -13.41 1.56
CA ASN A 84 8.15 -13.64 2.35
C ASN A 84 7.04 -12.64 2.01
N LEU A 85 7.39 -11.39 1.68
CA LEU A 85 6.41 -10.40 1.24
C LEU A 85 5.90 -10.69 -0.18
N MET A 86 6.74 -11.27 -1.04
CA MET A 86 6.30 -11.72 -2.37
C MET A 86 5.27 -12.86 -2.24
N GLU A 87 5.57 -13.87 -1.42
CA GLU A 87 4.62 -14.96 -1.15
C GLU A 87 3.32 -14.45 -0.50
N ALA A 88 3.42 -13.56 0.48
CA ALA A 88 2.25 -12.94 1.11
C ALA A 88 1.40 -12.17 0.10
N LYS A 89 2.03 -11.47 -0.84
CA LYS A 89 1.36 -10.75 -1.91
C LYS A 89 0.62 -11.70 -2.85
N ASP A 90 1.23 -12.82 -3.25
CA ASP A 90 0.58 -13.81 -4.11
C ASP A 90 -0.66 -14.42 -3.43
N VAL A 91 -0.53 -14.76 -2.13
CA VAL A 91 -1.66 -15.23 -1.31
C VAL A 91 -2.75 -14.16 -1.21
N PHE A 92 -2.38 -12.91 -1.00
CA PHE A 92 -3.33 -11.80 -0.93
C PHE A 92 -4.03 -11.55 -2.27
N GLU A 93 -3.31 -11.52 -3.39
CA GLU A 93 -3.91 -11.35 -4.71
C GLU A 93 -4.91 -12.47 -5.02
N LYS A 94 -4.56 -13.71 -4.67
CA LYS A 94 -5.48 -14.85 -4.78
C LYS A 94 -6.72 -14.66 -3.90
N PHE A 95 -6.56 -14.27 -2.63
CA PHE A 95 -7.67 -13.98 -1.74
C PHE A 95 -8.62 -12.91 -2.31
N ILE A 96 -8.08 -11.84 -2.86
CA ILE A 96 -8.85 -10.74 -3.49
C ILE A 96 -9.72 -11.29 -4.64
N LEU A 97 -9.13 -12.09 -5.52
CA LEU A 97 -9.83 -12.65 -6.67
C LEU A 97 -10.88 -13.70 -6.25
N ASP A 98 -10.55 -14.59 -5.33
CA ASP A 98 -11.45 -15.64 -4.83
C ASP A 98 -12.69 -15.06 -4.12
N ASN A 99 -12.57 -13.85 -3.54
CA ASN A 99 -13.67 -13.15 -2.88
C ASN A 99 -14.38 -12.11 -3.77
N GLY A 100 -14.06 -12.05 -5.06
CA GLY A 100 -14.73 -11.19 -6.03
C GLY A 100 -14.38 -9.71 -5.94
N PHE A 101 -13.29 -9.36 -5.27
CA PHE A 101 -12.80 -7.99 -5.25
C PHE A 101 -12.02 -7.64 -6.53
N ASP A 102 -12.04 -6.37 -6.90
CA ASP A 102 -11.31 -5.85 -8.05
C ASP A 102 -9.84 -5.57 -7.70
N LEU A 103 -8.97 -6.51 -8.06
CA LEU A 103 -7.52 -6.38 -7.84
C LEU A 103 -6.91 -5.20 -8.60
N LYS A 104 -7.43 -4.87 -9.79
CA LYS A 104 -6.99 -3.70 -10.55
C LYS A 104 -7.26 -2.41 -9.80
N LYS A 105 -8.44 -2.29 -9.20
CA LYS A 105 -8.83 -1.15 -8.37
C LYS A 105 -7.89 -1.01 -7.16
N ILE A 106 -7.58 -2.12 -6.47
CA ILE A 106 -6.62 -2.12 -5.35
C ILE A 106 -5.25 -1.61 -5.79
N LYS A 107 -4.73 -2.11 -6.91
CA LYS A 107 -3.43 -1.67 -7.46
C LYS A 107 -3.41 -0.18 -7.81
N VAL A 108 -4.47 0.33 -8.42
CA VAL A 108 -4.60 1.77 -8.75
C VAL A 108 -4.67 2.61 -7.47
N LEU A 109 -5.51 2.24 -6.50
CA LEU A 109 -5.63 2.95 -5.24
C LEU A 109 -4.31 2.95 -4.44
N THR A 110 -3.59 1.83 -4.42
CA THR A 110 -2.26 1.76 -3.81
C THR A 110 -1.30 2.76 -4.45
N GLY A 111 -1.29 2.85 -5.77
CA GLY A 111 -0.49 3.85 -6.47
C GLY A 111 -0.88 5.30 -6.11
N ILE A 112 -2.17 5.58 -5.96
CA ILE A 112 -2.67 6.89 -5.50
C ILE A 112 -2.23 7.17 -4.06
N ILE A 113 -2.27 6.17 -3.18
CA ILE A 113 -1.77 6.29 -1.79
C ILE A 113 -0.29 6.66 -1.79
N TYR A 114 0.54 6.03 -2.61
CA TYR A 114 1.96 6.40 -2.72
C TYR A 114 2.16 7.84 -3.22
N LEU A 115 1.38 8.29 -4.21
CA LEU A 115 1.42 9.67 -4.66
C LEU A 115 1.06 10.66 -3.54
N ASN A 116 0.03 10.34 -2.75
CA ASN A 116 -0.38 11.17 -1.61
C ASN A 116 0.64 11.18 -0.47
N MET A 117 1.38 10.08 -0.30
CA MET A 117 2.44 9.99 0.72
C MET A 117 3.71 10.71 0.29
N SER A 118 3.99 10.80 -1.01
CA SER A 118 5.22 11.42 -1.54
C SER A 118 5.54 12.78 -0.90
N PRO A 119 4.67 13.79 -0.88
CA PRO A 119 5.00 15.10 -0.31
C PRO A 119 5.16 15.11 1.22
N LEU A 120 4.90 14.00 1.91
CA LEU A 120 5.07 13.86 3.36
C LEU A 120 6.46 13.36 3.75
N HIS A 121 7.29 13.03 2.78
CA HIS A 121 8.64 12.50 2.97
C HIS A 121 9.71 13.43 2.41
N HIS A 122 10.97 13.11 2.67
CA HIS A 122 12.13 13.88 2.22
C HIS A 122 12.84 13.20 1.05
N ASP A 123 13.56 14.00 0.26
CA ASP A 123 14.44 13.52 -0.81
C ASP A 123 15.47 12.49 -0.29
N PRO A 124 15.69 11.38 -1.02
CA PRO A 124 15.14 11.02 -2.32
C PRO A 124 13.87 10.14 -2.25
N PHE A 125 13.36 9.87 -1.04
CA PHE A 125 12.26 8.93 -0.85
C PHE A 125 10.91 9.48 -1.34
N ASP A 126 10.69 10.78 -1.26
CA ASP A 126 9.52 11.46 -1.83
C ASP A 126 9.42 11.25 -3.35
N HIS A 127 10.52 11.50 -4.08
CA HIS A 127 10.60 11.26 -5.51
C HIS A 127 10.43 9.77 -5.85
N PHE A 128 11.08 8.89 -5.08
CA PHE A 128 10.91 7.44 -5.23
C PHE A 128 9.44 7.03 -5.13
N LEU A 129 8.72 7.48 -4.10
CA LEU A 129 7.29 7.17 -3.91
C LEU A 129 6.43 7.71 -5.06
N PHE A 130 6.72 8.93 -5.53
CA PHE A 130 6.00 9.53 -6.66
C PHE A 130 6.11 8.65 -7.91
N PHE A 131 7.32 8.26 -8.29
CA PHE A 131 7.53 7.46 -9.50
C PHE A 131 7.06 6.02 -9.34
N LEU A 132 7.17 5.43 -8.15
CA LEU A 132 6.60 4.12 -7.83
C LEU A 132 5.07 4.14 -8.00
N GLY A 133 4.38 5.12 -7.40
CA GLY A 133 2.93 5.28 -7.50
C GLY A 133 2.48 5.50 -8.94
N LYS A 134 3.13 6.40 -9.67
CA LYS A 134 2.87 6.66 -11.09
C LYS A 134 3.02 5.40 -11.94
N THR A 135 4.10 4.65 -11.74
CA THR A 135 4.37 3.40 -12.48
C THR A 135 3.33 2.34 -12.17
N MET A 136 2.94 2.19 -10.91
CA MET A 136 1.92 1.24 -10.48
C MET A 136 0.58 1.52 -11.14
N ILE A 137 0.12 2.77 -11.12
CA ILE A 137 -1.11 3.19 -11.79
C ILE A 137 -1.02 2.89 -13.30
N HIS A 138 0.05 3.31 -13.96
CA HIS A 138 0.24 3.10 -15.40
C HIS A 138 0.18 1.62 -15.80
N LYS A 139 0.87 0.76 -15.04
CA LYS A 139 0.86 -0.70 -15.29
C LYS A 139 -0.51 -1.31 -15.06
N SER A 140 -1.27 -0.80 -14.10
CA SER A 140 -2.60 -1.32 -13.76
C SER A 140 -3.69 -0.88 -14.73
N LEU A 141 -3.50 0.21 -15.45
CA LEU A 141 -4.48 0.73 -16.42
C LEU A 141 -4.30 0.16 -17.84
N LYS A 142 -3.19 -0.51 -18.11
CA LYS A 142 -2.97 -1.27 -19.36
C LYS A 142 -3.69 -2.61 -19.32
#